data_7148e9091086a63ab44c0ca48c47a547
#
_entry.id   7148e9091086a63ab44c0ca48c47a547
#
_cell.length_a   1.000
_cell.length_b   1.000
_cell.length_c   1.000
_cell.angle_alpha   90.00
_cell.angle_beta   90.00
_cell.angle_gamma   90.00
#
_symmetry.space_group_name_H-M   'P 1'
#
loop_
_entity.id
_entity.type
_entity.pdbx_description
1 polymer ?
#
loop_
_entity_poly.entity_id
_entity_poly.type
_entity_poly.pdbx_seq_one_letter_code
_entity_poly.pdbx_strand_id
1 'polypeptide(L)'
;MTLSFTTHWRDELPDFYTSLSPTPLDNARLIWRNAPLAQQLGVPDALFAPESGAGVWGGEALLPGMSPLAQVYSGHQFGAWAGQLGDGRGILLGEQQLADGRRYDWHLKGAGLTPYSRMGDGRAVLRSTIRESLASEAMHALGIPTTRALAMVTSDTPVYREHVEPGAMLMRVAESHVRFGHFEHFYYRREPQKVQQLADYVIRHHWPQLQDEADKYLLWFRDVVTRTAPTIASWPTVGFADGG
;
A
#
# COMPACT_ATOMS: atom_id res chain seq x y z
N MET A 1 -20.86 10.76 7.13
CA MET A 1 -20.08 11.21 5.95
C MET A 1 -19.86 10.01 5.06
N THR A 2 -19.97 10.17 3.75
CA THR A 2 -19.67 9.10 2.78
C THR A 2 -18.20 9.18 2.42
N LEU A 3 -17.48 8.06 2.47
CA LEU A 3 -16.10 7.99 1.99
C LEU A 3 -16.09 8.25 0.47
N SER A 4 -15.16 9.08 0.02
CA SER A 4 -14.98 9.39 -1.39
C SER A 4 -13.65 8.80 -1.87
N PHE A 5 -13.69 8.01 -2.95
CA PHE A 5 -12.51 7.42 -3.57
C PHE A 5 -12.32 7.95 -4.97
N THR A 6 -11.06 8.12 -5.35
CA THR A 6 -10.60 8.45 -6.70
C THR A 6 -9.75 7.31 -7.23
N THR A 7 -9.47 7.35 -8.53
CA THR A 7 -8.79 6.28 -9.27
C THR A 7 -7.68 6.84 -10.17
N HIS A 8 -6.99 7.87 -9.69
CA HIS A 8 -5.96 8.56 -10.51
C HIS A 8 -4.87 7.62 -11.01
N TRP A 9 -4.37 6.71 -10.14
CA TRP A 9 -3.39 5.72 -10.57
C TRP A 9 -3.89 4.91 -11.76
N ARG A 10 -5.12 4.42 -11.66
CA ARG A 10 -5.74 3.62 -12.72
C ARG A 10 -5.93 4.41 -14.01
N ASP A 11 -6.43 5.63 -13.88
CA ASP A 11 -6.87 6.43 -15.04
C ASP A 11 -5.69 7.04 -15.79
N GLU A 12 -4.62 7.40 -15.09
CA GLU A 12 -3.47 8.10 -15.67
C GLU A 12 -2.29 7.18 -16.01
N LEU A 13 -2.24 5.96 -15.42
CA LEU A 13 -1.11 5.04 -15.54
C LEU A 13 -1.55 3.63 -16.00
N PRO A 14 -2.18 3.47 -17.17
CA PRO A 14 -2.80 2.21 -17.59
C PRO A 14 -1.85 1.03 -17.71
N ASP A 15 -0.56 1.27 -17.99
CA ASP A 15 0.45 0.21 -18.14
C ASP A 15 1.20 -0.14 -16.83
N PHE A 16 0.81 0.47 -15.70
CA PHE A 16 1.53 0.39 -14.44
C PHE A 16 0.88 -0.57 -13.44
N TYR A 17 -0.14 -1.32 -13.87
CA TYR A 17 -0.91 -2.21 -13.00
C TYR A 17 -1.64 -3.30 -13.79
N THR A 18 -2.19 -4.24 -13.05
CA THR A 18 -3.22 -5.17 -13.53
C THR A 18 -4.48 -4.96 -12.70
N SER A 19 -5.63 -4.76 -13.35
CA SER A 19 -6.93 -4.69 -12.67
C SER A 19 -7.35 -6.08 -12.20
N LEU A 20 -7.66 -6.21 -10.91
CA LEU A 20 -8.22 -7.44 -10.33
C LEU A 20 -8.83 -7.13 -8.97
N SER A 21 -9.82 -7.91 -8.59
CA SER A 21 -10.43 -7.82 -7.26
C SER A 21 -9.70 -8.67 -6.23
N PRO A 22 -9.76 -8.32 -4.94
CA PRO A 22 -9.32 -9.21 -3.88
C PRO A 22 -10.02 -10.57 -3.95
N THR A 23 -9.30 -11.61 -3.56
CA THR A 23 -9.91 -12.91 -3.29
C THR A 23 -10.24 -12.97 -1.80
N PRO A 24 -11.51 -13.04 -1.41
CA PRO A 24 -11.92 -13.09 -0.02
C PRO A 24 -11.26 -14.21 0.79
N LEU A 25 -11.28 -14.07 2.09
CA LEU A 25 -10.90 -15.10 3.05
C LEU A 25 -12.14 -15.79 3.61
N ASP A 26 -12.07 -17.10 3.86
CA ASP A 26 -13.18 -17.87 4.41
C ASP A 26 -13.43 -17.48 5.88
N ASN A 27 -14.67 -17.16 6.22
CA ASN A 27 -15.07 -16.76 7.56
C ASN A 27 -14.18 -15.65 8.13
N ALA A 28 -13.91 -14.63 7.34
CA ALA A 28 -13.08 -13.51 7.75
C ALA A 28 -13.71 -12.76 8.94
N ARG A 29 -12.88 -12.42 9.92
CA ARG A 29 -13.30 -11.75 11.17
C ARG A 29 -12.37 -10.58 11.45
N LEU A 30 -12.96 -9.41 11.68
CA LEU A 30 -12.21 -8.25 12.15
C LEU A 30 -11.69 -8.52 13.56
N ILE A 31 -10.38 -8.40 13.76
CA ILE A 31 -9.74 -8.65 15.07
C ILE A 31 -9.09 -7.40 15.67
N TRP A 32 -8.86 -6.38 14.85
CA TRP A 32 -8.27 -5.14 15.31
C TRP A 32 -8.60 -3.99 14.35
N ARG A 33 -8.78 -2.80 14.92
CA ARG A 33 -8.91 -1.53 14.20
C ARG A 33 -8.09 -0.43 14.84
N ASN A 34 -7.59 0.48 14.04
CA ASN A 34 -6.95 1.70 14.50
C ASN A 34 -8.00 2.81 14.63
N ALA A 35 -8.60 2.93 15.81
CA ALA A 35 -9.67 3.88 16.03
C ALA A 35 -9.25 5.37 15.80
N PRO A 36 -8.07 5.82 16.29
CA PRO A 36 -7.59 7.18 15.99
C PRO A 36 -7.40 7.44 14.50
N LEU A 37 -6.81 6.49 13.76
CA LEU A 37 -6.61 6.61 12.32
C LEU A 37 -7.97 6.58 11.58
N ALA A 38 -8.88 5.71 11.96
CA ALA A 38 -10.22 5.65 11.40
C ALA A 38 -10.96 6.99 11.56
N GLN A 39 -10.87 7.59 12.74
CA GLN A 39 -11.43 8.92 12.99
C GLN A 39 -10.77 10.00 12.11
N GLN A 40 -9.44 9.99 12.01
CA GLN A 40 -8.69 10.93 11.16
C GLN A 40 -9.12 10.85 9.70
N LEU A 41 -9.39 9.63 9.21
CA LEU A 41 -9.81 9.36 7.83
C LEU A 41 -11.33 9.49 7.63
N GLY A 42 -12.09 9.77 8.68
CA GLY A 42 -13.55 9.85 8.61
C GLY A 42 -14.24 8.52 8.29
N VAL A 43 -13.60 7.39 8.66
CA VAL A 43 -14.16 6.06 8.44
C VAL A 43 -15.30 5.80 9.42
N PRO A 44 -16.53 5.52 8.94
CA PRO A 44 -17.66 5.28 9.82
C PRO A 44 -17.50 4.03 10.68
N ASP A 45 -17.87 4.12 11.97
CA ASP A 45 -17.82 2.98 12.90
C ASP A 45 -18.65 1.78 12.40
N ALA A 46 -19.72 2.02 11.65
CA ALA A 46 -20.53 0.97 11.05
C ALA A 46 -19.74 0.01 10.14
N LEU A 47 -18.63 0.45 9.52
CA LEU A 47 -17.78 -0.42 8.71
C LEU A 47 -16.96 -1.42 9.56
N PHE A 48 -16.89 -1.20 10.86
CA PHE A 48 -16.19 -2.08 11.81
C PHE A 48 -17.16 -2.89 12.67
N ALA A 49 -18.46 -2.74 12.46
CA ALA A 49 -19.45 -3.43 13.25
C ALA A 49 -19.46 -4.94 12.93
N PRO A 50 -19.64 -5.82 13.94
CA PRO A 50 -19.64 -7.28 13.72
C PRO A 50 -20.68 -7.75 12.69
N GLU A 51 -21.82 -7.09 12.64
CA GLU A 51 -22.90 -7.37 11.68
C GLU A 51 -22.54 -7.03 10.23
N SER A 52 -21.52 -6.20 10.01
CA SER A 52 -20.99 -5.87 8.67
C SER A 52 -20.06 -6.97 8.12
N GLY A 53 -19.79 -8.00 8.93
CA GLY A 53 -18.81 -9.02 8.59
C GLY A 53 -17.40 -8.43 8.42
N ALA A 54 -16.55 -9.11 7.68
CA ALA A 54 -15.24 -8.56 7.34
C ALA A 54 -15.32 -7.52 6.22
N GLY A 55 -16.33 -7.58 5.37
CA GLY A 55 -16.62 -6.59 4.34
C GLY A 55 -15.39 -6.19 3.52
N VAL A 56 -15.10 -4.88 3.46
CA VAL A 56 -13.93 -4.35 2.74
C VAL A 56 -12.61 -4.79 3.38
N TRP A 57 -12.59 -5.06 4.68
CA TRP A 57 -11.38 -5.46 5.41
C TRP A 57 -10.89 -6.86 5.05
N GLY A 58 -11.83 -7.75 4.68
CA GLY A 58 -11.57 -9.14 4.26
C GLY A 58 -11.59 -9.35 2.76
N GLY A 59 -11.74 -8.28 1.97
CA GLY A 59 -11.80 -8.36 0.51
C GLY A 59 -13.13 -8.88 -0.05
N GLU A 60 -14.19 -8.99 0.77
CA GLU A 60 -15.51 -9.48 0.38
C GLU A 60 -16.33 -8.43 -0.36
N ALA A 61 -16.10 -7.16 -0.04
CA ALA A 61 -16.84 -6.04 -0.61
C ALA A 61 -15.91 -4.90 -1.00
N LEU A 62 -16.38 -4.08 -1.92
CA LEU A 62 -15.74 -2.82 -2.30
C LEU A 62 -16.67 -1.66 -1.91
N LEU A 63 -16.08 -0.58 -1.43
CA LEU A 63 -16.82 0.65 -1.21
C LEU A 63 -17.04 1.40 -2.52
N PRO A 64 -18.11 2.22 -2.63
CA PRO A 64 -18.36 3.01 -3.82
C PRO A 64 -17.14 3.87 -4.21
N GLY A 65 -16.76 3.84 -5.49
CA GLY A 65 -15.60 4.55 -6.03
C GLY A 65 -14.28 3.79 -5.95
N MET A 66 -14.20 2.67 -5.25
CA MET A 66 -13.02 1.80 -5.28
C MET A 66 -12.87 1.10 -6.64
N SER A 67 -11.63 0.96 -7.09
CA SER A 67 -11.28 0.31 -8.35
C SER A 67 -9.97 -0.46 -8.19
N PRO A 68 -10.05 -1.71 -7.69
CA PRO A 68 -8.89 -2.45 -7.23
C PRO A 68 -7.94 -2.83 -8.35
N LEU A 69 -6.65 -2.77 -8.03
CA LEU A 69 -5.57 -3.09 -8.94
C LEU A 69 -4.32 -3.56 -8.19
N ALA A 70 -3.48 -4.35 -8.84
CA ALA A 70 -2.14 -4.68 -8.39
C ALA A 70 -1.11 -3.89 -9.20
N GLN A 71 -0.22 -3.19 -8.51
CA GLN A 71 0.81 -2.36 -9.12
C GLN A 71 2.00 -3.21 -9.58
N VAL A 72 2.63 -2.83 -10.70
CA VAL A 72 3.86 -3.44 -11.19
C VAL A 72 5.08 -2.64 -10.74
N TYR A 73 6.07 -3.29 -10.17
CA TYR A 73 7.36 -2.69 -9.81
C TYR A 73 8.45 -3.76 -9.76
N SER A 74 9.68 -3.31 -9.69
CA SER A 74 10.88 -4.14 -9.49
C SER A 74 11.54 -3.78 -8.16
N GLY A 75 12.70 -4.31 -7.87
CA GLY A 75 13.47 -3.91 -6.69
C GLY A 75 14.38 -5.01 -6.18
N HIS A 76 14.99 -4.73 -5.04
CA HIS A 76 15.86 -5.68 -4.36
C HIS A 76 15.06 -6.46 -3.31
N GLN A 77 15.33 -7.73 -3.19
CA GLN A 77 14.78 -8.60 -2.16
C GLN A 77 15.86 -9.54 -1.68
N PHE A 78 16.13 -9.56 -0.37
CA PHE A 78 17.21 -10.35 0.25
C PHE A 78 18.59 -10.04 -0.38
N GLY A 79 18.86 -8.78 -0.70
CA GLY A 79 20.11 -8.35 -1.33
C GLY A 79 20.25 -8.67 -2.82
N ALA A 80 19.25 -9.30 -3.44
CA ALA A 80 19.26 -9.66 -4.85
C ALA A 80 18.27 -8.81 -5.66
N TRP A 81 18.66 -8.44 -6.88
CA TRP A 81 17.77 -7.77 -7.81
C TRP A 81 16.66 -8.69 -8.30
N ALA A 82 15.43 -8.26 -8.13
CA ALA A 82 14.24 -8.90 -8.68
C ALA A 82 13.64 -8.00 -9.77
N GLY A 83 13.83 -8.38 -11.01
CA GLY A 83 13.34 -7.63 -12.19
C GLY A 83 11.82 -7.52 -12.25
N GLN A 84 11.10 -8.34 -11.50
CA GLN A 84 9.67 -8.23 -11.30
C GLN A 84 9.30 -8.66 -9.88
N LEU A 85 8.81 -7.71 -9.09
CA LEU A 85 8.17 -7.92 -7.80
C LEU A 85 6.66 -7.66 -7.96
N GLY A 86 6.25 -6.42 -7.98
CA GLY A 86 4.85 -6.02 -8.03
C GLY A 86 4.10 -6.32 -6.73
N ASP A 87 2.83 -6.02 -6.72
CA ASP A 87 1.92 -6.31 -5.62
C ASP A 87 1.54 -7.80 -5.61
N GLY A 88 2.50 -8.68 -5.29
CA GLY A 88 2.34 -10.14 -5.34
C GLY A 88 1.36 -10.73 -4.32
N ARG A 89 0.95 -9.95 -3.33
CA ARG A 89 -0.07 -10.31 -2.33
C ARG A 89 -0.82 -9.08 -1.81
N GLY A 90 -0.82 -8.01 -2.56
CA GLY A 90 -1.44 -6.75 -2.17
C GLY A 90 -2.26 -6.19 -3.30
N ILE A 91 -3.28 -5.42 -2.98
CA ILE A 91 -4.16 -4.77 -3.94
C ILE A 91 -4.44 -3.36 -3.45
N LEU A 92 -4.15 -2.37 -4.29
CA LEU A 92 -4.62 -1.00 -4.10
C LEU A 92 -6.11 -0.97 -4.42
N LEU A 93 -6.93 -0.66 -3.42
CA LEU A 93 -8.39 -0.62 -3.58
C LEU A 93 -8.88 0.71 -4.16
N GLY A 94 -8.18 1.79 -3.84
CA GLY A 94 -8.51 3.15 -4.27
C GLY A 94 -7.77 4.19 -3.45
N GLU A 95 -7.94 5.42 -3.83
CA GLU A 95 -7.33 6.61 -3.23
C GLU A 95 -8.43 7.41 -2.54
N GLN A 96 -8.48 7.38 -1.20
CA GLN A 96 -9.46 8.14 -0.44
C GLN A 96 -9.16 9.65 -0.53
N GLN A 97 -10.15 10.43 -0.93
CA GLN A 97 -10.07 11.90 -0.93
C GLN A 97 -10.72 12.44 0.34
N LEU A 98 -9.96 13.19 1.15
CA LEU A 98 -10.49 13.89 2.30
C LEU A 98 -11.02 15.29 1.93
N ALA A 99 -11.88 15.84 2.77
CA ALA A 99 -12.47 17.17 2.56
C ALA A 99 -11.45 18.31 2.56
N ASP A 100 -10.29 18.10 3.20
CA ASP A 100 -9.19 19.08 3.25
C ASP A 100 -8.21 18.95 2.07
N GLY A 101 -8.52 18.10 1.11
CA GLY A 101 -7.70 17.88 -0.09
C GLY A 101 -6.64 16.80 0.05
N ARG A 102 -6.36 16.29 1.26
CA ARG A 102 -5.42 15.18 1.42
C ARG A 102 -5.97 13.91 0.80
N ARG A 103 -5.08 13.06 0.31
CA ARG A 103 -5.41 11.74 -0.24
C ARG A 103 -4.65 10.65 0.48
N TYR A 104 -5.29 9.47 0.55
CA TYR A 104 -4.68 8.29 1.14
C TYR A 104 -5.02 7.06 0.31
N ASP A 105 -4.00 6.33 -0.08
CA ASP A 105 -4.12 5.02 -0.70
C ASP A 105 -4.59 3.99 0.32
N TRP A 106 -5.61 3.21 -0.04
CA TRP A 106 -6.04 2.04 0.72
C TRP A 106 -5.53 0.78 0.03
N HIS A 107 -4.59 0.11 0.68
CA HIS A 107 -3.90 -1.05 0.12
C HIS A 107 -4.11 -2.28 0.99
N LEU A 108 -4.83 -3.28 0.47
CA LEU A 108 -5.17 -4.51 1.17
C LEU A 108 -4.07 -5.55 0.97
N LYS A 109 -3.35 -5.90 2.02
CA LYS A 109 -2.29 -6.92 2.00
C LYS A 109 -2.84 -8.28 2.42
N GLY A 110 -2.40 -9.34 1.73
CA GLY A 110 -2.92 -10.71 1.87
C GLY A 110 -4.12 -10.99 0.97
N ALA A 111 -4.37 -10.13 -0.01
CA ALA A 111 -5.59 -10.06 -0.81
C ALA A 111 -5.74 -11.15 -1.89
N GLY A 112 -4.84 -12.14 -1.91
CA GLY A 112 -4.89 -13.25 -2.85
C GLY A 112 -3.86 -13.15 -3.97
N LEU A 113 -3.94 -14.10 -4.89
CA LEU A 113 -3.04 -14.18 -6.04
C LEU A 113 -3.22 -13.00 -6.98
N THR A 114 -2.08 -12.51 -7.46
CA THR A 114 -1.98 -11.52 -8.54
C THR A 114 -1.01 -12.03 -9.60
N PRO A 115 -0.93 -11.42 -10.78
CA PRO A 115 0.09 -11.76 -11.77
C PRO A 115 1.53 -11.61 -11.28
N TYR A 116 1.73 -10.95 -10.14
CA TYR A 116 3.03 -10.66 -9.54
C TYR A 116 3.36 -11.57 -8.34
N SER A 117 2.51 -12.56 -8.03
CA SER A 117 2.71 -13.46 -6.87
C SER A 117 3.90 -14.42 -7.06
N ARG A 118 4.39 -14.57 -8.28
CA ARG A 118 5.46 -15.53 -8.64
C ARG A 118 5.07 -16.95 -8.19
N MET A 119 5.84 -17.55 -7.27
CA MET A 119 5.51 -18.88 -6.68
C MET A 119 4.74 -18.75 -5.35
N GLY A 120 4.37 -17.57 -4.93
CA GLY A 120 3.61 -17.32 -3.70
C GLY A 120 2.12 -17.55 -3.87
N ASP A 121 1.42 -17.73 -2.76
CA ASP A 121 -0.03 -17.94 -2.72
C ASP A 121 -0.85 -16.62 -2.64
N GLY A 122 -0.18 -15.48 -2.62
CA GLY A 122 -0.84 -14.18 -2.48
C GLY A 122 -1.41 -13.90 -1.09
N ARG A 123 -1.16 -14.77 -0.10
CA ARG A 123 -1.73 -14.67 1.24
C ARG A 123 -0.73 -14.12 2.26
N ALA A 124 -1.26 -13.59 3.32
CA ALA A 124 -0.54 -13.27 4.54
C ALA A 124 -1.05 -14.14 5.68
N VAL A 125 -0.18 -14.43 6.66
CA VAL A 125 -0.54 -15.14 7.89
C VAL A 125 -0.70 -14.18 9.05
N LEU A 126 -1.50 -14.56 10.04
CA LEU A 126 -1.84 -13.68 11.16
C LEU A 126 -0.61 -13.14 11.90
N ARG A 127 0.39 -13.98 12.22
CA ARG A 127 1.60 -13.54 12.94
C ARG A 127 2.38 -12.47 12.19
N SER A 128 2.47 -12.56 10.86
CA SER A 128 3.18 -11.55 10.05
C SER A 128 2.38 -10.27 9.93
N THR A 129 1.07 -10.37 9.89
CA THR A 129 0.13 -9.23 9.84
C THR A 129 0.18 -8.45 11.15
N ILE A 130 0.19 -9.14 12.31
CA ILE A 130 0.38 -8.51 13.63
C ILE A 130 1.73 -7.79 13.69
N ARG A 131 2.82 -8.45 13.29
CA ARG A 131 4.16 -7.85 13.31
C ARG A 131 4.25 -6.59 12.47
N GLU A 132 3.67 -6.60 11.27
CA GLU A 132 3.66 -5.43 10.38
C GLU A 132 2.85 -4.29 11.00
N SER A 133 1.68 -4.58 11.57
CA SER A 133 0.86 -3.56 12.24
C SER A 133 1.57 -2.93 13.42
N LEU A 134 2.20 -3.75 14.27
CA LEU A 134 2.96 -3.26 15.42
C LEU A 134 4.15 -2.40 15.01
N ALA A 135 4.93 -2.84 14.03
CA ALA A 135 6.08 -2.09 13.53
C ALA A 135 5.64 -0.76 12.90
N SER A 136 4.60 -0.78 12.08
CA SER A 136 4.03 0.39 11.43
C SER A 136 3.56 1.45 12.46
N GLU A 137 2.75 1.05 13.42
CA GLU A 137 2.23 1.99 14.43
C GLU A 137 3.31 2.43 15.44
N ALA A 138 4.28 1.58 15.77
CA ALA A 138 5.43 1.95 16.59
C ALA A 138 6.28 3.03 15.90
N MET A 139 6.61 2.85 14.61
CA MET A 139 7.35 3.84 13.83
C MET A 139 6.60 5.17 13.78
N HIS A 140 5.27 5.13 13.55
CA HIS A 140 4.45 6.34 13.58
C HIS A 140 4.50 7.04 14.93
N ALA A 141 4.37 6.30 16.04
CA ALA A 141 4.42 6.85 17.40
C ALA A 141 5.79 7.47 17.73
N LEU A 142 6.86 6.97 17.11
CA LEU A 142 8.22 7.50 17.22
C LEU A 142 8.48 8.69 16.28
N GLY A 143 7.48 9.13 15.51
CA GLY A 143 7.61 10.25 14.56
C GLY A 143 8.36 9.89 13.27
N ILE A 144 8.54 8.61 12.99
CA ILE A 144 9.21 8.13 11.77
C ILE A 144 8.16 7.92 10.67
N PRO A 145 8.33 8.52 9.47
CA PRO A 145 7.41 8.32 8.36
C PRO A 145 7.25 6.85 8.01
N THR A 146 6.01 6.39 7.93
CA THR A 146 5.68 4.99 7.66
C THR A 146 4.26 4.88 7.09
N THR A 147 3.95 3.75 6.46
CA THR A 147 2.55 3.40 6.18
C THR A 147 1.82 3.09 7.48
N ARG A 148 0.51 3.29 7.51
CA ARG A 148 -0.31 3.08 8.70
C ARG A 148 -1.15 1.81 8.56
N ALA A 149 -1.40 1.14 9.68
CA ALA A 149 -2.31 0.01 9.77
C ALA A 149 -3.69 0.52 10.19
N LEU A 150 -4.74 0.26 9.38
CA LEU A 150 -6.11 0.72 9.67
C LEU A 150 -6.97 -0.38 10.28
N ALA A 151 -6.95 -1.57 9.69
CA ALA A 151 -7.74 -2.72 10.14
C ALA A 151 -7.03 -4.03 9.84
N MET A 152 -7.26 -5.03 10.67
CA MET A 152 -6.71 -6.37 10.55
C MET A 152 -7.81 -7.41 10.71
N VAL A 153 -7.85 -8.36 9.78
CA VAL A 153 -8.75 -9.52 9.84
C VAL A 153 -7.96 -10.82 9.93
N THR A 154 -8.54 -11.80 10.58
CA THR A 154 -8.13 -13.21 10.52
C THR A 154 -9.24 -14.04 9.89
N SER A 155 -8.96 -15.31 9.56
CA SER A 155 -9.91 -16.17 8.87
C SER A 155 -9.68 -17.65 9.17
N ASP A 156 -10.53 -18.50 8.59
CA ASP A 156 -10.36 -19.94 8.61
C ASP A 156 -9.64 -20.46 7.34
N THR A 157 -9.31 -19.56 6.40
CA THR A 157 -8.52 -19.92 5.20
C THR A 157 -7.15 -20.44 5.62
N PRO A 158 -6.81 -21.71 5.29
CA PRO A 158 -5.52 -22.28 5.61
C PRO A 158 -4.42 -21.70 4.71
N VAL A 159 -3.34 -21.25 5.30
CA VAL A 159 -2.15 -20.78 4.58
C VAL A 159 -0.97 -21.66 4.97
N TYR A 160 -0.37 -22.28 3.97
CA TYR A 160 0.71 -23.25 4.15
C TYR A 160 2.05 -22.52 4.25
N ARG A 161 2.72 -22.64 5.39
CA ARG A 161 4.07 -22.17 5.70
C ARG A 161 4.86 -23.35 6.31
N GLU A 162 5.71 -23.11 7.27
CA GLU A 162 6.31 -24.18 8.08
C GLU A 162 5.23 -25.04 8.75
N HIS A 163 4.14 -24.36 9.14
CA HIS A 163 2.91 -24.97 9.64
C HIS A 163 1.71 -24.40 8.89
N VAL A 164 0.55 -25.02 9.03
CA VAL A 164 -0.70 -24.44 8.54
C VAL A 164 -1.09 -23.31 9.51
N GLU A 165 -1.27 -22.12 8.97
CA GLU A 165 -1.60 -20.92 9.74
C GLU A 165 -2.87 -20.27 9.21
N PRO A 166 -3.63 -19.54 10.04
CA PRO A 166 -4.80 -18.80 9.56
C PRO A 166 -4.39 -17.67 8.61
N GLY A 167 -5.08 -17.58 7.50
CA GLY A 167 -5.00 -16.46 6.59
C GLY A 167 -5.46 -15.17 7.25
N ALA A 168 -4.80 -14.07 6.92
CA ALA A 168 -5.10 -12.75 7.46
C ALA A 168 -4.94 -11.68 6.38
N MET A 169 -5.63 -10.56 6.55
CA MET A 169 -5.44 -9.37 5.73
C MET A 169 -5.18 -8.15 6.60
N LEU A 170 -4.41 -7.22 6.05
CA LEU A 170 -4.10 -5.93 6.64
C LEU A 170 -4.49 -4.82 5.68
N MET A 171 -5.39 -3.94 6.11
CA MET A 171 -5.63 -2.69 5.41
C MET A 171 -4.53 -1.69 5.79
N ARG A 172 -3.68 -1.38 4.83
CA ARG A 172 -2.63 -0.37 4.95
C ARG A 172 -3.09 0.92 4.32
N VAL A 173 -2.69 2.02 4.94
CA VAL A 173 -3.01 3.37 4.48
C VAL A 173 -1.75 4.20 4.42
N ALA A 174 -1.55 4.93 3.34
CA ALA A 174 -0.45 5.89 3.17
C ALA A 174 -0.89 7.01 2.23
N GLU A 175 -0.20 8.14 2.25
CA GLU A 175 -0.42 9.20 1.25
C GLU A 175 -0.11 8.73 -0.16
N SER A 176 0.78 7.73 -0.28
CA SER A 176 1.12 7.08 -1.55
C SER A 176 1.75 5.71 -1.29
N HIS A 177 1.49 4.77 -2.21
CA HIS A 177 2.21 3.50 -2.31
C HIS A 177 3.19 3.47 -3.49
N VAL A 178 3.52 4.63 -4.06
CA VAL A 178 4.60 4.74 -5.06
C VAL A 178 5.94 4.35 -4.42
N ARG A 179 6.69 3.54 -5.12
CA ARG A 179 7.99 2.99 -4.69
C ARG A 179 9.08 3.38 -5.67
N PHE A 180 10.33 3.44 -5.24
CA PHE A 180 11.46 3.54 -6.14
C PHE A 180 11.44 2.44 -7.21
N GLY A 181 11.01 1.25 -6.81
CA GLY A 181 10.88 0.10 -7.70
C GLY A 181 9.94 0.27 -8.89
N HIS A 182 8.97 1.20 -8.84
CA HIS A 182 8.17 1.55 -10.01
C HIS A 182 9.02 2.23 -11.08
N PHE A 183 9.91 3.15 -10.68
CA PHE A 183 10.85 3.83 -11.59
C PHE A 183 11.89 2.87 -12.11
N GLU A 184 12.48 2.05 -11.24
CA GLU A 184 13.47 1.03 -11.59
C GLU A 184 12.91 0.03 -12.61
N HIS A 185 11.66 -0.38 -12.46
CA HIS A 185 11.00 -1.32 -13.37
C HIS A 185 11.06 -0.85 -14.83
N PHE A 186 10.67 0.38 -15.08
CA PHE A 186 10.64 0.94 -16.43
C PHE A 186 12.03 1.41 -16.89
N TYR A 187 12.87 1.88 -15.98
CA TYR A 187 14.24 2.26 -16.29
C TYR A 187 15.06 1.08 -16.83
N TYR A 188 15.07 -0.04 -16.13
CA TYR A 188 15.82 -1.22 -16.56
C TYR A 188 15.20 -1.91 -17.79
N ARG A 189 13.96 -1.67 -18.08
CA ARG A 189 13.29 -2.07 -19.32
C ARG A 189 13.57 -1.15 -20.50
N ARG A 190 14.29 -0.06 -20.26
CA ARG A 190 14.59 0.97 -21.27
C ARG A 190 13.34 1.65 -21.83
N GLU A 191 12.39 1.95 -20.96
CA GLU A 191 11.15 2.64 -21.25
C GLU A 191 11.15 4.06 -20.62
N PRO A 192 12.02 4.99 -21.09
CA PRO A 192 12.18 6.31 -20.44
C PRO A 192 10.92 7.16 -20.48
N GLN A 193 10.04 6.97 -21.46
CA GLN A 193 8.77 7.68 -21.55
C GLN A 193 7.85 7.32 -20.39
N LYS A 194 7.84 6.05 -19.96
CA LYS A 194 7.07 5.62 -18.77
C LYS A 194 7.69 6.12 -17.48
N VAL A 195 9.02 6.17 -17.39
CA VAL A 195 9.69 6.81 -16.24
C VAL A 195 9.27 8.28 -16.13
N GLN A 196 9.25 9.01 -17.24
CA GLN A 196 8.80 10.40 -17.28
C GLN A 196 7.30 10.52 -16.94
N GLN A 197 6.44 9.69 -17.51
CA GLN A 197 5.00 9.65 -17.22
C GLN A 197 4.75 9.45 -15.72
N LEU A 198 5.46 8.52 -15.11
CA LEU A 198 5.35 8.28 -13.67
C LEU A 198 5.86 9.47 -12.85
N ALA A 199 6.96 10.10 -13.25
CA ALA A 199 7.48 11.28 -12.59
C ALA A 199 6.49 12.45 -12.65
N ASP A 200 5.90 12.70 -13.83
CA ASP A 200 4.87 13.72 -14.01
C ASP A 200 3.61 13.45 -13.18
N TYR A 201 3.18 12.19 -13.09
CA TYR A 201 2.09 11.75 -12.22
C TYR A 201 2.41 12.07 -10.75
N VAL A 202 3.59 11.64 -10.26
CA VAL A 202 4.00 11.83 -8.87
C VAL A 202 4.13 13.31 -8.53
N ILE A 203 4.73 14.11 -9.40
CA ILE A 203 4.85 15.56 -9.20
C ILE A 203 3.46 16.19 -9.13
N ARG A 204 2.58 15.90 -10.08
CA ARG A 204 1.21 16.46 -10.12
C ARG A 204 0.44 16.18 -8.85
N HIS A 205 0.51 14.96 -8.34
CA HIS A 205 -0.34 14.52 -7.25
C HIS A 205 0.26 14.69 -5.85
N HIS A 206 1.60 14.74 -5.72
CA HIS A 206 2.27 14.81 -4.42
C HIS A 206 3.19 16.01 -4.26
N TRP A 207 3.56 16.69 -5.37
CA TRP A 207 4.35 17.92 -5.38
C TRP A 207 3.75 18.96 -6.34
N PRO A 208 2.45 19.28 -6.24
CA PRO A 208 1.77 20.15 -7.20
C PRO A 208 2.43 21.53 -7.35
N GLN A 209 3.11 22.02 -6.30
CA GLN A 209 3.86 23.27 -6.31
C GLN A 209 5.05 23.26 -7.28
N LEU A 210 5.51 22.10 -7.71
CA LEU A 210 6.63 21.99 -8.66
C LEU A 210 6.17 21.84 -10.13
N GLN A 211 4.88 21.70 -10.37
CA GLN A 211 4.36 21.28 -11.68
C GLN A 211 4.79 22.23 -12.82
N ASP A 212 4.81 23.52 -12.55
CA ASP A 212 5.12 24.57 -13.53
C ASP A 212 6.58 25.06 -13.49
N GLU A 213 7.41 24.45 -12.62
CA GLU A 213 8.83 24.79 -12.51
C GLU A 213 9.63 24.21 -13.69
N ALA A 214 10.52 25.01 -14.26
CA ALA A 214 11.38 24.60 -15.38
C ALA A 214 12.27 23.39 -14.99
N ASP A 215 12.77 23.38 -13.75
CA ASP A 215 13.64 22.36 -13.19
C ASP A 215 12.89 21.36 -12.30
N LYS A 216 11.59 21.13 -12.53
CA LYS A 216 10.71 20.35 -11.67
C LYS A 216 11.27 18.98 -11.26
N TYR A 217 11.90 18.26 -12.19
CA TYR A 217 12.46 16.93 -11.91
C TYR A 217 13.66 16.99 -10.97
N LEU A 218 14.53 17.99 -11.12
CA LEU A 218 15.69 18.19 -10.26
C LEU A 218 15.24 18.60 -8.84
N LEU A 219 14.30 19.53 -8.76
CA LEU A 219 13.72 19.99 -7.49
C LEU A 219 13.02 18.85 -6.76
N TRP A 220 12.22 18.08 -7.48
CA TRP A 220 11.56 16.89 -6.94
C TRP A 220 12.57 15.84 -6.45
N PHE A 221 13.58 15.50 -7.26
CA PHE A 221 14.63 14.54 -6.88
C PHE A 221 15.35 14.98 -5.60
N ARG A 222 15.68 16.26 -5.51
CA ARG A 222 16.32 16.83 -4.32
C ARG A 222 15.42 16.69 -3.08
N ASP A 223 14.12 16.94 -3.20
CA ASP A 223 13.18 16.80 -2.09
C ASP A 223 13.04 15.34 -1.66
N VAL A 224 12.95 14.40 -2.60
CA VAL A 224 12.93 12.96 -2.32
C VAL A 224 14.17 12.52 -1.54
N VAL A 225 15.37 12.93 -1.98
CA VAL A 225 16.62 12.63 -1.27
C VAL A 225 16.62 13.23 0.14
N THR A 226 16.19 14.49 0.27
CA THR A 226 16.14 15.22 1.55
C THR A 226 15.18 14.57 2.54
N ARG A 227 14.09 13.95 2.10
CA ARG A 227 13.15 13.22 2.95
C ARG A 227 13.63 11.81 3.26
N THR A 228 14.21 11.12 2.28
CA THR A 228 14.62 9.73 2.43
C THR A 228 15.80 9.58 3.38
N ALA A 229 16.83 10.40 3.25
CA ALA A 229 18.04 10.29 4.05
C ALA A 229 17.78 10.38 5.56
N PRO A 230 17.05 11.37 6.10
CA PRO A 230 16.72 11.43 7.51
C PRO A 230 15.82 10.26 7.97
N THR A 231 14.91 9.81 7.11
CA THR A 231 14.02 8.67 7.42
C THR A 231 14.86 7.41 7.66
N ILE A 232 15.76 7.09 6.73
CA ILE A 232 16.65 5.92 6.88
C ILE A 232 17.58 6.09 8.08
N ALA A 233 18.15 7.29 8.28
CA ALA A 233 19.04 7.57 9.41
C ALA A 233 18.34 7.46 10.77
N SER A 234 17.03 7.65 10.84
CA SER A 234 16.25 7.51 12.08
C SER A 234 16.03 6.06 12.51
N TRP A 235 16.08 5.08 11.60
CA TRP A 235 15.83 3.67 11.92
C TRP A 235 16.79 3.10 12.97
N PRO A 236 18.13 3.22 12.80
CA PRO A 236 19.07 2.74 13.81
C PRO A 236 18.92 3.41 15.17
N THR A 237 18.46 4.66 15.21
CA THR A 237 18.30 5.39 16.48
C THR A 237 17.22 4.80 17.38
N VAL A 238 16.27 4.08 16.79
CA VAL A 238 15.20 3.35 17.50
C VAL A 238 15.44 1.84 17.54
N GLY A 239 16.64 1.39 17.15
CA GLY A 239 17.01 -0.02 17.17
C GLY A 239 16.39 -0.85 16.03
N PHE A 240 15.85 -0.19 15.00
CA PHE A 240 15.32 -0.87 13.82
C PHE A 240 16.41 -1.04 12.77
N ALA A 241 16.51 -2.25 12.22
CA ALA A 241 17.34 -2.55 11.05
C ALA A 241 16.46 -3.23 10.00
N ASP A 242 16.47 -2.69 8.79
CA ASP A 242 15.86 -3.34 7.65
C ASP A 242 16.84 -4.36 7.08
N GLY A 243 16.38 -5.57 6.89
CA GLY A 243 17.19 -6.67 6.34
C GLY A 243 17.19 -6.73 4.81
N GLY A 244 16.60 -5.74 4.13
CA GLY A 244 16.54 -5.64 2.67
C GLY A 244 15.23 -6.13 2.07
#